data_d0119e4caaf3e4d753e979c35ff4c468
#
_entry.id   d0119e4caaf3e4d753e979c35ff4c468
#
_cell.length_a   1.000
_cell.length_b   1.000
_cell.length_c   1.000
_cell.angle_alpha   90.00
_cell.angle_beta   90.00
_cell.angle_gamma   90.00
#
_symmetry.space_group_name_H-M   'P 1'
#
loop_
_entity.id
_entity.type
_entity.pdbx_description
1 polymer ?
#
loop_
_entity_poly.entity_id
_entity_poly.type
_entity_poly.pdbx_seq_one_letter_code
_entity_poly.pdbx_strand_id
1 'polypeptide(L)'
;MRRSTTSASGSAGATNDADAAHLKDQSRVSGIGMTSARTRERLVARLREQGITDNEVLARIRSVPRHMFVDEALASRAYEDTALPIGHGQTISQPYIVARMTQSLLEAGKPRKVLEVGTGCGYQTAVLAPLVATLYSVERIAALQVKARQILRDLRIANVYMKHGDGFEGWAAYAPFDGIIVAAASYAVPPALLEQLADGGRLVIPVGNDREQQLLRITRRGDRYEREVLGPVIFVPLLQGLA
;
A
#
# COMPACT_ATOMS: atom_id res chain seq x y z
N MET A 1 40.67 -9.68 62.52
CA MET A 1 40.38 -10.54 61.37
C MET A 1 38.86 -10.65 61.25
N ARG A 2 38.26 -9.84 60.38
CA ARG A 2 36.86 -10.01 59.94
C ARG A 2 36.82 -9.90 58.42
N ARG A 3 36.47 -11.00 57.77
CA ARG A 3 36.35 -11.09 56.29
C ARG A 3 34.97 -10.56 55.90
N SER A 4 34.91 -9.54 55.01
CA SER A 4 33.70 -9.07 54.34
C SER A 4 33.46 -9.91 53.10
N THR A 5 32.31 -10.56 52.99
CA THR A 5 31.83 -11.23 51.79
C THR A 5 30.91 -10.24 51.06
N THR A 6 31.37 -9.80 49.89
CA THR A 6 30.57 -9.06 48.91
C THR A 6 29.76 -10.03 48.07
N SER A 7 28.44 -9.95 48.17
CA SER A 7 27.52 -10.67 47.29
C SER A 7 27.35 -9.86 45.99
N ALA A 8 27.73 -10.44 44.88
CA ALA A 8 27.39 -9.95 43.56
C ALA A 8 26.01 -10.50 43.18
N SER A 9 25.00 -9.65 43.14
CA SER A 9 23.70 -9.96 42.57
C SER A 9 23.73 -9.65 41.08
N GLY A 10 23.53 -10.68 40.25
CA GLY A 10 23.61 -10.58 38.81
C GLY A 10 22.40 -9.89 38.18
N SER A 11 22.68 -9.00 37.25
CA SER A 11 21.74 -8.43 36.30
C SER A 11 21.79 -9.25 34.99
N ALA A 12 21.13 -10.39 34.95
CA ALA A 12 21.11 -11.27 33.76
C ALA A 12 19.68 -11.39 33.10
N GLY A 13 18.70 -10.62 33.56
CA GLY A 13 17.30 -10.81 33.09
C GLY A 13 16.84 -9.88 31.97
N ALA A 14 17.43 -8.69 31.81
CA ALA A 14 16.87 -7.65 30.93
C ALA A 14 17.30 -7.73 29.45
N THR A 15 18.39 -8.41 29.13
CA THR A 15 18.92 -8.53 27.75
C THR A 15 18.21 -9.60 26.94
N ASN A 16 17.69 -10.67 27.57
CA ASN A 16 17.03 -11.77 26.87
C ASN A 16 15.66 -11.43 26.30
N ASP A 17 14.88 -10.55 26.96
CA ASP A 17 13.53 -10.19 26.51
C ASP A 17 13.55 -9.23 25.33
N ALA A 18 14.47 -8.29 25.27
CA ALA A 18 14.65 -7.37 24.16
C ALA A 18 15.15 -8.08 22.89
N ASP A 19 16.10 -9.01 23.05
CA ASP A 19 16.62 -9.82 21.94
C ASP A 19 15.55 -10.80 21.42
N ALA A 20 14.76 -11.41 22.30
CA ALA A 20 13.66 -12.27 21.92
C ALA A 20 12.53 -11.51 21.20
N ALA A 21 12.22 -10.28 21.63
CA ALA A 21 11.27 -9.40 20.97
C ALA A 21 11.78 -8.96 19.58
N HIS A 22 13.05 -8.63 19.45
CA HIS A 22 13.67 -8.24 18.18
C HIS A 22 13.74 -9.42 17.19
N LEU A 23 14.05 -10.62 17.64
CA LEU A 23 14.03 -11.84 16.83
C LEU A 23 12.62 -12.22 16.37
N LYS A 24 11.59 -12.06 17.22
CA LYS A 24 10.19 -12.26 16.84
C LYS A 24 9.74 -11.23 15.81
N ASP A 25 10.15 -9.99 15.94
CA ASP A 25 9.80 -8.91 14.99
C ASP A 25 10.46 -9.16 13.62
N GLN A 26 11.74 -9.55 13.59
CA GLN A 26 12.42 -9.95 12.35
C GLN A 26 11.79 -11.19 11.71
N SER A 27 11.37 -12.18 12.48
CA SER A 27 10.72 -13.38 11.93
C SER A 27 9.34 -13.08 11.35
N ARG A 28 8.58 -12.13 11.92
CA ARG A 28 7.30 -11.66 11.36
C ARG A 28 7.48 -10.97 10.02
N VAL A 29 8.51 -10.16 9.86
CA VAL A 29 8.81 -9.46 8.60
C VAL A 29 9.39 -10.40 7.55
N SER A 30 10.33 -11.28 7.93
CA SER A 30 10.98 -12.22 6.99
C SER A 30 10.05 -13.34 6.54
N GLY A 31 9.14 -13.80 7.43
CA GLY A 31 8.23 -14.91 7.18
C GLY A 31 8.93 -16.26 7.09
N ILE A 32 8.17 -17.34 7.26
CA ILE A 32 8.60 -18.72 7.10
C ILE A 32 7.60 -19.51 6.24
N GLY A 33 8.04 -20.59 5.61
CA GLY A 33 7.16 -21.42 4.78
C GLY A 33 6.51 -20.62 3.63
N MET A 34 5.18 -20.56 3.60
CA MET A 34 4.40 -19.84 2.58
C MET A 34 4.54 -18.31 2.63
N THR A 35 5.11 -17.76 3.69
CA THR A 35 5.38 -16.32 3.83
C THR A 35 6.86 -15.95 3.64
N SER A 36 7.69 -16.93 3.29
CA SER A 36 9.14 -16.79 3.16
C SER A 36 9.59 -15.91 1.99
N ALA A 37 10.87 -15.51 2.02
CA ALA A 37 11.52 -14.80 0.92
C ALA A 37 11.41 -15.56 -0.42
N ARG A 38 11.54 -16.89 -0.40
CA ARG A 38 11.38 -17.73 -1.61
C ARG A 38 9.99 -17.63 -2.23
N THR A 39 8.95 -17.54 -1.42
CA THR A 39 7.58 -17.37 -1.92
C THR A 39 7.39 -16.00 -2.55
N ARG A 40 8.01 -14.96 -1.98
CA ARG A 40 8.02 -13.60 -2.56
C ARG A 40 8.76 -13.54 -3.90
N GLU A 41 9.87 -14.24 -4.04
CA GLU A 41 10.59 -14.36 -5.32
C GLU A 41 9.72 -15.02 -6.41
N ARG A 42 8.98 -16.07 -6.07
CA ARG A 42 8.04 -16.73 -7.00
C ARG A 42 6.92 -15.79 -7.45
N LEU A 43 6.41 -14.97 -6.51
CA LEU A 43 5.43 -13.93 -6.86
C LEU A 43 6.05 -12.94 -7.87
N VAL A 44 7.24 -12.41 -7.60
CA VAL A 44 7.93 -11.46 -8.48
C VAL A 44 8.19 -12.05 -9.86
N ALA A 45 8.61 -13.31 -9.95
CA ALA A 45 8.79 -14.00 -11.24
C ALA A 45 7.48 -14.04 -12.06
N ARG A 46 6.36 -14.41 -11.40
CA ARG A 46 5.02 -14.41 -12.01
C ARG A 46 4.61 -13.03 -12.50
N LEU A 47 4.83 -11.98 -11.71
CA LEU A 47 4.50 -10.61 -12.12
C LEU A 47 5.28 -10.16 -13.35
N ARG A 48 6.55 -10.56 -13.48
CA ARG A 48 7.34 -10.33 -14.70
C ARG A 48 6.75 -11.04 -15.92
N GLU A 49 6.35 -12.29 -15.77
CA GLU A 49 5.68 -13.06 -16.83
C GLU A 49 4.36 -12.42 -17.26
N GLN A 50 3.67 -11.74 -16.33
CA GLN A 50 2.43 -10.98 -16.57
C GLN A 50 2.68 -9.57 -17.17
N GLY A 51 3.92 -9.17 -17.42
CA GLY A 51 4.26 -7.91 -18.08
C GLY A 51 4.60 -6.76 -17.14
N ILE A 52 4.86 -7.00 -15.85
CA ILE A 52 5.44 -5.99 -14.96
C ILE A 52 6.94 -5.89 -15.24
N THR A 53 7.38 -4.75 -15.77
CA THR A 53 8.76 -4.54 -16.22
C THR A 53 9.55 -3.59 -15.30
N ASP A 54 8.88 -2.78 -14.50
CA ASP A 54 9.54 -1.84 -13.58
C ASP A 54 10.23 -2.58 -12.43
N ASN A 55 11.56 -2.56 -12.44
CA ASN A 55 12.38 -3.27 -11.45
C ASN A 55 12.25 -2.69 -10.04
N GLU A 56 11.96 -1.40 -9.88
CA GLU A 56 11.77 -0.81 -8.56
C GLU A 56 10.42 -1.23 -7.97
N VAL A 57 9.37 -1.26 -8.77
CA VAL A 57 8.07 -1.80 -8.34
C VAL A 57 8.20 -3.27 -7.93
N LEU A 58 8.85 -4.09 -8.74
CA LEU A 58 9.10 -5.50 -8.43
C LEU A 58 9.93 -5.66 -7.15
N ALA A 59 10.94 -4.81 -6.94
CA ALA A 59 11.74 -4.81 -5.72
C ALA A 59 10.90 -4.45 -4.49
N ARG A 60 9.93 -3.51 -4.60
CA ARG A 60 9.01 -3.17 -3.51
C ARG A 60 8.03 -4.30 -3.21
N ILE A 61 7.41 -4.91 -4.23
CA ILE A 61 6.56 -6.10 -4.05
C ILE A 61 7.32 -7.23 -3.33
N ARG A 62 8.58 -7.44 -3.67
CA ARG A 62 9.45 -8.43 -3.03
C ARG A 62 9.75 -8.10 -1.56
N SER A 63 10.04 -6.83 -1.26
CA SER A 63 10.50 -6.41 0.07
C SER A 63 9.36 -6.23 1.07
N VAL A 64 8.17 -5.75 0.62
CA VAL A 64 7.03 -5.52 1.49
C VAL A 64 6.38 -6.83 1.94
N PRO A 65 6.31 -7.12 3.24
CA PRO A 65 5.78 -8.38 3.76
C PRO A 65 4.24 -8.38 3.72
N ARG A 66 3.66 -8.71 2.55
CA ARG A 66 2.22 -8.65 2.30
C ARG A 66 1.38 -9.42 3.34
N HIS A 67 1.91 -10.52 3.90
CA HIS A 67 1.23 -11.31 4.93
C HIS A 67 0.95 -10.53 6.22
N MET A 68 1.65 -9.42 6.50
CA MET A 68 1.36 -8.55 7.64
C MET A 68 0.10 -7.69 7.46
N PHE A 69 -0.42 -7.60 6.23
CA PHE A 69 -1.56 -6.75 5.86
C PHE A 69 -2.88 -7.52 5.75
N VAL A 70 -2.87 -8.81 5.99
CA VAL A 70 -4.06 -9.69 6.01
C VAL A 70 -4.23 -10.28 7.40
N ASP A 71 -5.38 -10.91 7.64
CA ASP A 71 -5.60 -11.70 8.85
C ASP A 71 -4.63 -12.88 8.91
N GLU A 72 -4.20 -13.28 10.11
CA GLU A 72 -3.27 -14.39 10.31
C GLU A 72 -3.75 -15.70 9.67
N ALA A 73 -5.05 -15.96 9.70
CA ALA A 73 -5.66 -17.13 9.05
C ALA A 73 -5.46 -17.14 7.52
N LEU A 74 -5.24 -15.97 6.91
CA LEU A 74 -5.01 -15.80 5.47
C LEU A 74 -3.53 -15.61 5.10
N ALA A 75 -2.63 -15.58 6.09
CA ALA A 75 -1.21 -15.29 5.86
C ALA A 75 -0.56 -16.25 4.85
N SER A 76 -0.92 -17.52 4.86
CA SER A 76 -0.42 -18.54 3.92
C SER A 76 -0.80 -18.25 2.46
N ARG A 77 -1.92 -17.54 2.24
CA ARG A 77 -2.44 -17.15 0.92
C ARG A 77 -1.98 -15.76 0.46
N ALA A 78 -1.30 -15.01 1.31
CA ALA A 78 -0.94 -13.62 1.06
C ALA A 78 -0.14 -13.39 -0.23
N TYR A 79 0.57 -14.42 -0.72
CA TYR A 79 1.39 -14.35 -1.94
C TYR A 79 0.78 -15.06 -3.14
N GLU A 80 -0.48 -15.49 -3.04
CA GLU A 80 -1.31 -15.82 -4.20
C GLU A 80 -1.62 -14.52 -4.96
N ASP A 81 -1.73 -14.62 -6.30
CA ASP A 81 -2.10 -13.46 -7.12
C ASP A 81 -3.63 -13.29 -7.15
N THR A 82 -4.19 -13.01 -5.98
CA THR A 82 -5.62 -12.82 -5.74
C THR A 82 -5.89 -11.73 -4.71
N ALA A 83 -7.10 -11.17 -4.74
CA ALA A 83 -7.60 -10.30 -3.68
C ALA A 83 -8.00 -11.14 -2.45
N LEU A 84 -7.78 -10.60 -1.24
CA LEU A 84 -8.16 -11.25 0.01
C LEU A 84 -8.95 -10.28 0.91
N PRO A 85 -9.90 -10.76 1.73
CA PRO A 85 -10.65 -9.90 2.63
C PRO A 85 -9.76 -9.31 3.74
N ILE A 86 -10.02 -8.03 4.10
CA ILE A 86 -9.34 -7.31 5.20
C ILE A 86 -10.31 -6.80 6.27
N GLY A 87 -11.57 -7.25 6.21
CA GLY A 87 -12.66 -6.78 7.05
C GLY A 87 -13.43 -5.61 6.44
N HIS A 88 -14.52 -5.22 7.09
CA HIS A 88 -15.39 -4.10 6.69
C HIS A 88 -15.89 -4.18 5.22
N GLY A 89 -16.05 -5.38 4.66
CA GLY A 89 -16.41 -5.56 3.26
C GLY A 89 -15.34 -5.13 2.27
N GLN A 90 -14.09 -4.91 2.72
CA GLN A 90 -12.97 -4.46 1.90
C GLN A 90 -11.97 -5.58 1.63
N THR A 91 -11.14 -5.39 0.62
CA THR A 91 -10.12 -6.36 0.22
C THR A 91 -8.75 -5.70 0.04
N ILE A 92 -7.69 -6.45 0.27
CA ILE A 92 -6.35 -6.12 -0.25
C ILE A 92 -6.33 -6.51 -1.73
N SER A 93 -5.97 -5.58 -2.59
CA SER A 93 -5.92 -5.81 -4.05
C SER A 93 -4.92 -6.91 -4.41
N GLN A 94 -5.20 -7.65 -5.48
CA GLN A 94 -4.31 -8.63 -6.09
C GLN A 94 -2.90 -8.03 -6.32
N PRO A 95 -1.81 -8.77 -6.03
CA PRO A 95 -0.44 -8.27 -6.24
C PRO A 95 -0.15 -7.74 -7.63
N TYR A 96 -0.66 -8.40 -8.68
CA TYR A 96 -0.52 -7.93 -10.05
C TYR A 96 -1.15 -6.54 -10.25
N ILE A 97 -2.34 -6.31 -9.70
CA ILE A 97 -3.05 -5.03 -9.84
C ILE A 97 -2.28 -3.92 -9.10
N VAL A 98 -1.79 -4.18 -7.89
CA VAL A 98 -0.94 -3.24 -7.14
C VAL A 98 0.31 -2.86 -7.94
N ALA A 99 1.00 -3.86 -8.52
CA ALA A 99 2.19 -3.63 -9.33
C ALA A 99 1.88 -2.84 -10.61
N ARG A 100 0.81 -3.21 -11.33
CA ARG A 100 0.39 -2.57 -12.57
C ARG A 100 -0.02 -1.11 -12.36
N MET A 101 -0.82 -0.82 -11.34
CA MET A 101 -1.21 0.55 -11.01
C MET A 101 -0.01 1.41 -10.62
N THR A 102 0.88 0.87 -9.80
CA THR A 102 2.11 1.55 -9.39
C THR A 102 3.01 1.81 -10.60
N GLN A 103 3.28 0.81 -11.42
CA GLN A 103 4.09 0.98 -12.66
C GLN A 103 3.48 2.04 -13.57
N SER A 104 2.16 1.99 -13.83
CA SER A 104 1.48 2.96 -14.70
C SER A 104 1.56 4.39 -14.19
N LEU A 105 1.60 4.57 -12.86
CA LEU A 105 1.80 5.88 -12.26
C LEU A 105 3.22 6.40 -12.49
N LEU A 106 4.23 5.51 -12.44
CA LEU A 106 5.67 5.84 -12.52
C LEU A 106 6.23 5.99 -13.93
N GLU A 107 5.54 5.52 -14.97
CA GLU A 107 6.04 5.51 -16.37
C GLU A 107 6.46 6.89 -16.93
N ALA A 108 5.97 8.02 -16.38
CA ALA A 108 6.44 9.36 -16.77
C ALA A 108 7.64 9.86 -15.95
N GLY A 109 8.20 9.03 -15.09
CA GLY A 109 9.20 9.37 -14.09
C GLY A 109 8.62 9.31 -12.69
N LYS A 110 9.48 9.50 -11.69
CA LYS A 110 9.07 9.41 -10.27
C LYS A 110 8.31 10.65 -9.82
N PRO A 111 7.03 10.53 -9.48
CA PRO A 111 6.27 11.63 -8.92
C PRO A 111 6.81 11.98 -7.52
N ARG A 112 6.85 13.26 -7.18
CA ARG A 112 7.32 13.73 -5.88
C ARG A 112 6.19 13.66 -4.85
N LYS A 113 4.99 14.11 -5.23
CA LYS A 113 3.82 14.22 -4.37
C LYS A 113 2.68 13.38 -4.93
N VAL A 114 2.26 12.37 -4.21
CA VAL A 114 1.22 11.43 -4.65
C VAL A 114 0.07 11.41 -3.65
N LEU A 115 -1.16 11.33 -4.17
CA LEU A 115 -2.36 11.04 -3.42
C LEU A 115 -2.79 9.59 -3.67
N GLU A 116 -3.03 8.86 -2.60
CA GLU A 116 -3.71 7.57 -2.59
C GLU A 116 -5.12 7.73 -2.02
N VAL A 117 -6.12 7.23 -2.71
CA VAL A 117 -7.50 7.13 -2.26
C VAL A 117 -7.84 5.67 -2.01
N GLY A 118 -8.21 5.35 -0.77
CA GLY A 118 -8.44 3.98 -0.31
C GLY A 118 -7.18 3.34 0.26
N THR A 119 -6.73 3.79 1.45
CA THR A 119 -5.59 3.20 2.17
C THR A 119 -5.82 1.71 2.45
N GLY A 120 -7.05 1.33 2.82
CA GLY A 120 -7.39 -0.02 3.20
C GLY A 120 -6.49 -0.54 4.33
N CYS A 121 -5.87 -1.69 4.13
CA CYS A 121 -4.87 -2.24 5.07
C CYS A 121 -3.49 -1.55 5.00
N GLY A 122 -3.22 -0.68 4.00
CA GLY A 122 -1.94 -0.01 3.82
C GLY A 122 -0.91 -0.74 2.94
N TYR A 123 -1.27 -1.83 2.27
CA TYR A 123 -0.31 -2.57 1.43
C TYR A 123 0.12 -1.79 0.19
N GLN A 124 -0.83 -1.20 -0.57
CA GLN A 124 -0.53 -0.32 -1.69
C GLN A 124 0.30 0.87 -1.22
N THR A 125 -0.06 1.46 -0.07
CA THR A 125 0.69 2.54 0.60
C THR A 125 2.14 2.13 0.86
N ALA A 126 2.38 0.94 1.42
CA ALA A 126 3.72 0.43 1.75
C ALA A 126 4.58 0.15 0.49
N VAL A 127 3.96 -0.28 -0.61
CA VAL A 127 4.64 -0.49 -1.89
C VAL A 127 5.01 0.85 -2.53
N LEU A 128 4.09 1.83 -2.51
CA LEU A 128 4.21 3.10 -3.22
C LEU A 128 5.08 4.12 -2.48
N ALA A 129 4.98 4.20 -1.15
CA ALA A 129 5.66 5.23 -0.37
C ALA A 129 7.18 5.31 -0.61
N PRO A 130 7.95 4.20 -0.68
CA PRO A 130 9.38 4.27 -0.95
C PRO A 130 9.76 4.69 -2.37
N LEU A 131 8.78 4.79 -3.28
CA LEU A 131 8.98 5.16 -4.69
C LEU A 131 8.72 6.65 -4.96
N VAL A 132 8.22 7.39 -3.96
CA VAL A 132 7.84 8.80 -4.07
C VAL A 132 8.44 9.61 -2.93
N ALA A 133 8.52 10.94 -3.07
CA ALA A 133 9.04 11.77 -1.98
C ALA A 133 8.04 11.88 -0.83
N THR A 134 6.76 12.08 -1.14
CA THR A 134 5.70 12.22 -0.15
C THR A 134 4.41 11.56 -0.66
N LEU A 135 3.80 10.75 0.18
CA LEU A 135 2.52 10.09 -0.07
C LEU A 135 1.46 10.61 0.89
N TYR A 136 0.35 11.07 0.33
CA TYR A 136 -0.87 11.42 1.04
C TYR A 136 -1.88 10.29 0.83
N SER A 137 -2.50 9.78 1.88
CA SER A 137 -3.43 8.65 1.79
C SER A 137 -4.73 8.97 2.53
N VAL A 138 -5.86 8.79 1.84
CA VAL A 138 -7.21 9.04 2.37
C VAL A 138 -7.94 7.73 2.53
N GLU A 139 -8.53 7.51 3.71
CA GLU A 139 -9.34 6.34 4.03
C GLU A 139 -10.64 6.77 4.72
N ARG A 140 -11.78 6.24 4.23
CA ARG A 140 -13.10 6.55 4.79
C ARG A 140 -13.46 5.70 6.01
N ILE A 141 -12.80 4.55 6.21
CA ILE A 141 -13.06 3.62 7.31
C ILE A 141 -12.00 3.80 8.39
N ALA A 142 -12.39 4.46 9.49
CA ALA A 142 -11.47 4.81 10.58
C ALA A 142 -10.69 3.60 11.13
N ALA A 143 -11.37 2.45 11.29
CA ALA A 143 -10.75 1.23 11.81
C ALA A 143 -9.63 0.70 10.90
N LEU A 144 -9.81 0.75 9.58
CA LEU A 144 -8.77 0.34 8.64
C LEU A 144 -7.58 1.31 8.67
N GLN A 145 -7.84 2.62 8.73
CA GLN A 145 -6.78 3.62 8.82
C GLN A 145 -5.90 3.43 10.07
N VAL A 146 -6.51 3.16 11.22
CA VAL A 146 -5.77 2.92 12.48
C VAL A 146 -4.85 1.71 12.33
N LYS A 147 -5.39 0.59 11.80
CA LYS A 147 -4.62 -0.64 11.56
C LYS A 147 -3.48 -0.42 10.56
N ALA A 148 -3.77 0.23 9.44
CA ALA A 148 -2.76 0.55 8.42
C ALA A 148 -1.64 1.42 8.99
N ARG A 149 -1.97 2.46 9.76
CA ARG A 149 -0.98 3.34 10.40
C ARG A 149 -0.04 2.57 11.32
N GLN A 150 -0.55 1.59 12.08
CA GLN A 150 0.29 0.75 12.93
C GLN A 150 1.27 -0.08 12.11
N ILE A 151 0.80 -0.78 11.07
CA ILE A 151 1.65 -1.62 10.21
C ILE A 151 2.73 -0.77 9.51
N LEU A 152 2.37 0.43 9.00
CA LEU A 152 3.33 1.32 8.35
C LEU A 152 4.41 1.81 9.32
N ARG A 153 4.09 2.06 10.60
CA ARG A 153 5.07 2.37 11.64
C ARG A 153 6.00 1.19 11.92
N ASP A 154 5.44 -0.02 12.06
CA ASP A 154 6.23 -1.25 12.28
C ASP A 154 7.22 -1.47 11.14
N LEU A 155 6.83 -1.14 9.90
CA LEU A 155 7.68 -1.19 8.71
C LEU A 155 8.59 0.05 8.53
N ARG A 156 8.57 1.00 9.48
CA ARG A 156 9.36 2.25 9.47
C ARG A 156 9.17 3.10 8.21
N ILE A 157 7.94 3.11 7.67
CA ILE A 157 7.57 3.96 6.55
C ILE A 157 7.11 5.31 7.10
N ALA A 158 7.90 6.37 6.86
CA ALA A 158 7.74 7.67 7.52
C ALA A 158 7.23 8.80 6.62
N ASN A 159 7.26 8.63 5.28
CA ASN A 159 6.89 9.68 4.32
C ASN A 159 5.40 9.63 3.90
N VAL A 160 4.53 9.12 4.78
CA VAL A 160 3.08 8.97 4.53
C VAL A 160 2.28 9.85 5.49
N TYR A 161 1.46 10.71 4.92
CA TYR A 161 0.43 11.47 5.64
C TYR A 161 -0.92 10.80 5.43
N MET A 162 -1.64 10.52 6.50
CA MET A 162 -2.91 9.77 6.44
C MET A 162 -4.06 10.62 6.98
N LYS A 163 -5.15 10.70 6.21
CA LYS A 163 -6.39 11.41 6.56
C LYS A 163 -7.56 10.43 6.62
N HIS A 164 -8.35 10.46 7.70
CA HIS A 164 -9.69 9.91 7.69
C HIS A 164 -10.60 10.89 6.95
N GLY A 165 -11.12 10.49 5.79
CA GLY A 165 -11.81 11.40 4.89
C GLY A 165 -12.52 10.71 3.73
N ASP A 166 -13.37 11.46 3.04
CA ASP A 166 -14.04 11.03 1.82
C ASP A 166 -13.07 11.03 0.64
N GLY A 167 -12.94 9.88 -0.03
CA GLY A 167 -12.07 9.71 -1.19
C GLY A 167 -12.52 10.49 -2.42
N PHE A 168 -13.82 10.77 -2.55
CA PHE A 168 -14.34 11.61 -3.65
C PHE A 168 -13.82 13.04 -3.60
N GLU A 169 -13.55 13.56 -2.41
CA GLU A 169 -13.02 14.91 -2.20
C GLU A 169 -11.51 14.99 -2.40
N GLY A 170 -10.79 13.86 -2.37
CA GLY A 170 -9.35 13.84 -2.35
C GLY A 170 -8.76 14.57 -1.14
N TRP A 171 -7.72 15.38 -1.39
CA TRP A 171 -7.09 16.18 -0.33
C TRP A 171 -6.63 17.55 -0.84
N ALA A 172 -7.58 18.43 -1.13
CA ALA A 172 -7.36 19.72 -1.79
C ALA A 172 -6.29 20.59 -1.10
N ALA A 173 -6.18 20.55 0.23
CA ALA A 173 -5.20 21.34 0.98
C ALA A 173 -3.73 21.06 0.60
N TYR A 174 -3.46 19.91 -0.02
CA TYR A 174 -2.12 19.52 -0.45
C TYR A 174 -1.99 19.40 -1.97
N ALA A 175 -3.03 19.72 -2.74
CA ALA A 175 -2.95 19.80 -4.20
C ALA A 175 -1.95 20.89 -4.66
N PRO A 176 -1.42 20.80 -5.90
CA PRO A 176 -1.59 19.72 -6.85
C PRO A 176 -0.74 18.49 -6.55
N PHE A 177 -1.15 17.32 -7.08
CA PHE A 177 -0.43 16.05 -6.98
C PHE A 177 0.16 15.65 -8.33
N ASP A 178 1.40 15.20 -8.34
CA ASP A 178 2.07 14.67 -9.54
C ASP A 178 1.47 13.31 -9.95
N GLY A 179 0.92 12.59 -8.99
CA GLY A 179 0.24 11.31 -9.18
C GLY A 179 -0.93 11.13 -8.24
N ILE A 180 -1.99 10.50 -8.73
CA ILE A 180 -3.14 10.08 -7.91
C ILE A 180 -3.42 8.60 -8.23
N ILE A 181 -3.58 7.78 -7.20
CA ILE A 181 -3.96 6.37 -7.34
C ILE A 181 -5.22 6.10 -6.53
N VAL A 182 -6.21 5.45 -7.13
CA VAL A 182 -7.50 5.17 -6.48
C VAL A 182 -7.71 3.67 -6.40
N ALA A 183 -7.79 3.14 -5.18
CA ALA A 183 -7.93 1.71 -4.90
C ALA A 183 -9.39 1.27 -4.67
N ALA A 184 -10.33 1.99 -5.28
CA ALA A 184 -11.77 1.67 -5.27
C ALA A 184 -12.40 2.14 -6.59
N ALA A 185 -13.43 1.45 -7.08
CA ALA A 185 -14.06 1.75 -8.36
C ALA A 185 -15.14 2.82 -8.23
N SER A 186 -15.17 3.76 -9.16
CA SER A 186 -16.21 4.77 -9.29
C SER A 186 -16.95 4.62 -10.61
N TYR A 187 -18.23 4.99 -10.66
CA TYR A 187 -19.00 5.00 -11.92
C TYR A 187 -18.44 6.01 -12.92
N ALA A 188 -17.89 7.11 -12.43
CA ALA A 188 -17.22 8.15 -13.23
C ALA A 188 -16.03 8.68 -12.44
N VAL A 189 -15.08 9.30 -13.14
CA VAL A 189 -13.91 9.93 -12.51
C VAL A 189 -14.37 11.10 -11.66
N PRO A 190 -14.08 11.14 -10.34
CA PRO A 190 -14.44 12.26 -9.49
C PRO A 190 -13.79 13.57 -9.99
N PRO A 191 -14.56 14.64 -10.25
CA PRO A 191 -14.01 15.92 -10.74
C PRO A 191 -12.93 16.49 -9.81
N ALA A 192 -13.13 16.42 -8.50
CA ALA A 192 -12.17 16.92 -7.53
C ALA A 192 -10.78 16.28 -7.65
N LEU A 193 -10.68 14.99 -8.05
CA LEU A 193 -9.39 14.32 -8.26
C LEU A 193 -8.71 14.81 -9.54
N LEU A 194 -9.47 15.14 -10.59
CA LEU A 194 -8.92 15.74 -11.81
C LEU A 194 -8.38 17.16 -11.55
N GLU A 195 -9.13 17.97 -10.81
CA GLU A 195 -8.74 19.34 -10.44
C GLU A 195 -7.48 19.36 -9.58
N GLN A 196 -7.29 18.34 -8.72
CA GLN A 196 -6.12 18.18 -7.85
C GLN A 196 -4.88 17.59 -8.55
N LEU A 197 -4.99 17.21 -9.84
CA LEU A 197 -3.86 16.66 -10.59
C LEU A 197 -2.99 17.80 -11.13
N ALA A 198 -1.67 17.70 -10.96
CA ALA A 198 -0.70 18.63 -11.54
C ALA A 198 -0.70 18.52 -13.07
N ASP A 199 -0.20 19.56 -13.77
CA ASP A 199 0.06 19.45 -15.20
C ASP A 199 1.16 18.40 -15.46
N GLY A 200 0.92 17.51 -16.43
CA GLY A 200 1.73 16.31 -16.66
C GLY A 200 1.50 15.18 -15.65
N GLY A 201 0.72 15.43 -14.59
CA GLY A 201 0.39 14.45 -13.56
C GLY A 201 -0.51 13.34 -14.07
N ARG A 202 -0.52 12.22 -13.37
CA ARG A 202 -1.27 11.00 -13.74
C ARG A 202 -2.22 10.55 -12.65
N LEU A 203 -3.45 10.26 -13.03
CA LEU A 203 -4.45 9.59 -12.20
C LEU A 203 -4.65 8.17 -12.70
N VAL A 204 -4.48 7.17 -11.83
CA VAL A 204 -4.77 5.76 -12.11
C VAL A 204 -5.98 5.36 -11.27
N ILE A 205 -7.09 4.99 -11.94
CA ILE A 205 -8.38 4.78 -11.29
C ILE A 205 -9.20 3.69 -12.00
N PRO A 206 -9.83 2.76 -11.27
CA PRO A 206 -10.84 1.87 -11.81
C PRO A 206 -12.17 2.64 -12.00
N VAL A 207 -12.76 2.52 -13.19
CA VAL A 207 -14.03 3.17 -13.55
C VAL A 207 -14.98 2.14 -14.15
N GLY A 208 -16.22 2.12 -13.68
CA GLY A 208 -17.24 1.22 -14.14
C GLY A 208 -18.29 0.91 -13.08
N ASN A 209 -19.14 -0.07 -13.38
CA ASN A 209 -20.17 -0.55 -12.46
C ASN A 209 -19.71 -1.83 -11.71
N ASP A 210 -20.59 -2.44 -10.95
CA ASP A 210 -20.27 -3.63 -10.12
C ASP A 210 -19.93 -4.88 -10.95
N ARG A 211 -20.21 -4.88 -12.27
CA ARG A 211 -19.98 -6.03 -13.16
C ARG A 211 -18.86 -5.81 -14.16
N GLU A 212 -18.65 -4.57 -14.55
CA GLU A 212 -17.68 -4.21 -15.59
C GLU A 212 -16.94 -2.93 -15.19
N GLN A 213 -15.63 -3.07 -15.00
CA GLN A 213 -14.76 -1.96 -14.63
C GLN A 213 -13.51 -1.99 -15.52
N GLN A 214 -13.05 -0.81 -15.90
CA GLN A 214 -11.80 -0.61 -16.63
C GLN A 214 -10.84 0.19 -15.76
N LEU A 215 -9.60 -0.26 -15.68
CA LEU A 215 -8.53 0.54 -15.11
C LEU A 215 -8.14 1.62 -16.12
N LEU A 216 -8.25 2.87 -15.73
CA LEU A 216 -7.88 4.02 -16.56
C LEU A 216 -6.61 4.66 -16.02
N ARG A 217 -5.77 5.13 -16.96
CA ARG A 217 -4.76 6.15 -16.70
C ARG A 217 -5.19 7.45 -17.35
N ILE A 218 -5.23 8.52 -16.58
CA ILE A 218 -5.57 9.85 -17.07
C ILE A 218 -4.36 10.75 -16.84
N THR A 219 -3.90 11.41 -17.91
CA THR A 219 -2.78 12.36 -17.84
C THR A 219 -3.31 13.77 -18.09
N ARG A 220 -3.03 14.70 -17.19
CA ARG A 220 -3.35 16.11 -17.41
C ARG A 220 -2.37 16.76 -18.39
N ARG A 221 -2.90 17.55 -19.33
CA ARG A 221 -2.12 18.35 -20.30
C ARG A 221 -2.74 19.75 -20.36
N GLY A 222 -2.27 20.63 -19.47
CA GLY A 222 -2.92 21.94 -19.28
C GLY A 222 -4.38 21.79 -18.88
N ASP A 223 -5.30 22.23 -19.74
CA ASP A 223 -6.75 22.17 -19.53
C ASP A 223 -7.40 20.88 -20.07
N ARG A 224 -6.60 19.94 -20.62
CA ARG A 224 -7.10 18.70 -21.22
C ARG A 224 -6.68 17.49 -20.39
N TYR A 225 -7.44 16.39 -20.54
CA TYR A 225 -7.21 15.12 -19.90
C TYR A 225 -7.17 14.01 -20.94
N GLU A 226 -5.98 13.43 -21.15
CA GLU A 226 -5.78 12.27 -22.02
C GLU A 226 -6.14 11.01 -21.24
N ARG A 227 -6.94 10.13 -21.83
CA ARG A 227 -7.39 8.88 -21.20
C ARG A 227 -6.84 7.68 -21.93
N GLU A 228 -6.32 6.71 -21.18
CA GLU A 228 -5.85 5.42 -21.67
C GLU A 228 -6.49 4.30 -20.86
N VAL A 229 -6.98 3.27 -21.54
CA VAL A 229 -7.54 2.07 -20.92
C VAL A 229 -6.41 1.06 -20.72
N LEU A 230 -6.16 0.71 -19.46
CA LEU A 230 -5.09 -0.24 -19.08
C LEU A 230 -5.61 -1.69 -19.05
N GLY A 231 -6.91 -1.92 -19.02
CA GLY A 231 -7.54 -3.23 -19.06
C GLY A 231 -8.63 -3.42 -18.02
N PRO A 232 -9.31 -4.58 -18.05
CA PRO A 232 -10.40 -4.90 -17.13
C PRO A 232 -9.87 -5.16 -15.71
N VAL A 233 -10.66 -4.76 -14.72
CA VAL A 233 -10.39 -4.94 -13.29
C VAL A 233 -11.68 -5.14 -12.51
N ILE A 234 -11.58 -5.59 -11.26
CA ILE A 234 -12.70 -5.61 -10.31
C ILE A 234 -12.21 -5.08 -8.97
N PHE A 235 -12.80 -3.97 -8.54
CA PHE A 235 -12.55 -3.32 -7.25
C PHE A 235 -13.85 -3.19 -6.46
N VAL A 236 -13.70 -3.04 -5.14
CA VAL A 236 -14.79 -2.58 -4.27
C VAL A 236 -15.22 -1.17 -4.66
N PRO A 237 -16.50 -0.79 -4.44
CA PRO A 237 -16.98 0.53 -4.85
C PRO A 237 -16.33 1.64 -4.03
N LEU A 238 -16.01 2.76 -4.68
CA LEU A 238 -15.71 4.03 -4.03
C LEU A 238 -17.04 4.59 -3.49
N LEU A 239 -17.12 4.77 -2.18
CA LEU A 239 -18.34 5.23 -1.49
C LEU A 239 -18.10 6.62 -0.89
N GLN A 240 -19.12 7.46 -0.93
CA GLN A 240 -19.11 8.78 -0.31
C GLN A 240 -19.25 8.71 1.21
N GLY A 241 -18.80 9.75 1.89
CA GLY A 241 -18.90 9.92 3.33
C GLY A 241 -17.91 9.06 4.13
N LEU A 242 -18.04 9.11 5.44
CA LEU A 242 -17.17 8.46 6.42
C LEU A 242 -17.83 7.20 7.01
N ALA A 243 -17.01 6.25 7.48
CA ALA A 243 -17.42 5.05 8.19
C ALA A 243 -16.44 4.65 9.31
#